data_dce4b6877e281db9f43023a849938e19
#
_entry.id   dce4b6877e281db9f43023a849938e19
#
_cell.length_a   1.000
_cell.length_b   1.000
_cell.length_c   1.000
_cell.angle_alpha   90.00
_cell.angle_beta   90.00
_cell.angle_gamma   90.00
#
_symmetry.space_group_name_H-M   'P 1'
#
loop_
_entity.id
_entity.type
_entity.pdbx_description
1 polymer ?
#
loop_
_entity_poly.entity_id
_entity_poly.type
_entity_poly.pdbx_seq_one_letter_code
_entity_poly.pdbx_strand_id
1 'polypeptide(L)'
;MEAAESKQAKDILVLDLRDVTSFTNTLVICSASNSRQAQAISDAVEFEMKNEGEYPLSIEGYKNAEWVLVDYGDLVVNIFTEKAREYYDLERLWRDAKPLTV
;
A
#
# COMPACT_ATOMS: atom_id res chain seq x y z
N MET A 1 5.55 -1.65 -7.68
CA MET A 1 4.64 -2.82 -7.65
C MET A 1 3.80 -2.84 -8.92
N GLU A 2 3.94 -3.89 -9.71
CA GLU A 2 3.28 -3.97 -11.01
C GLU A 2 1.76 -3.85 -10.97
N ALA A 3 1.12 -4.50 -10.01
CA ALA A 3 -0.34 -4.44 -9.90
C ALA A 3 -0.83 -3.02 -9.68
N ALA A 4 -0.16 -2.27 -8.79
CA ALA A 4 -0.53 -0.89 -8.52
C ALA A 4 -0.29 -0.02 -9.74
N GLU A 5 0.85 -0.21 -10.42
CA GLU A 5 1.17 0.53 -11.63
C GLU A 5 0.18 0.26 -12.76
N SER A 6 -0.30 -0.98 -12.91
CA SER A 6 -1.25 -1.35 -13.95
C SER A 6 -2.60 -0.64 -13.79
N LYS A 7 -2.92 -0.17 -12.58
CA LYS A 7 -4.13 0.59 -12.29
C LYS A 7 -3.85 2.08 -12.09
N GLN A 8 -2.70 2.53 -12.61
CA GLN A 8 -2.31 3.95 -12.62
C GLN A 8 -2.14 4.56 -11.22
N ALA A 9 -1.69 3.76 -10.26
CA ALA A 9 -1.34 4.29 -8.96
C ALA A 9 -0.19 5.28 -9.11
N LYS A 10 -0.22 6.34 -8.30
CA LYS A 10 0.77 7.42 -8.34
C LYS A 10 1.64 7.38 -7.11
N ASP A 11 2.83 7.96 -7.23
CA ASP A 11 3.74 8.17 -6.09
C ASP A 11 3.93 6.89 -5.27
N ILE A 12 4.24 5.79 -5.96
CA ILE A 12 4.46 4.51 -5.32
C ILE A 12 5.79 4.56 -4.56
N LEU A 13 5.72 4.32 -3.25
CA LEU A 13 6.88 4.30 -2.38
C LEU A 13 6.94 2.95 -1.68
N VAL A 14 8.09 2.28 -1.75
CA VAL A 14 8.32 1.02 -1.08
C VAL A 14 9.39 1.23 -0.03
N LEU A 15 9.07 0.97 1.23
CA LEU A 15 9.96 1.19 2.36
C LEU A 15 10.37 -0.11 3.01
N ASP A 16 11.65 -0.23 3.33
CA ASP A 16 12.20 -1.34 4.12
C ASP A 16 12.12 -0.95 5.60
N LEU A 17 11.31 -1.67 6.35
CA LEU A 17 11.08 -1.39 7.77
C LEU A 17 11.79 -2.37 8.71
N ARG A 18 12.64 -3.25 8.20
CA ARG A 18 13.26 -4.30 9.02
C ARG A 18 14.09 -3.75 10.18
N ASP A 19 14.71 -2.59 9.99
CA ASP A 19 15.53 -1.95 11.02
C ASP A 19 14.76 -0.92 11.85
N VAL A 20 13.47 -0.71 11.55
CA VAL A 20 12.65 0.35 12.17
C VAL A 20 11.57 -0.23 13.07
N THR A 21 10.99 -1.35 12.65
CA THR A 21 9.90 -1.99 13.39
C THR A 21 9.96 -3.49 13.23
N SER A 22 9.31 -4.20 14.16
CA SER A 22 9.21 -5.66 14.11
C SER A 22 7.86 -6.15 13.58
N PHE A 23 6.90 -5.28 13.32
CA PHE A 23 5.56 -5.73 12.91
C PHE A 23 5.42 -6.04 11.42
N THR A 24 6.28 -5.47 10.58
CA THR A 24 6.30 -5.79 9.15
C THR A 24 7.69 -5.51 8.58
N ASN A 25 8.02 -6.16 7.49
CA ASN A 25 9.31 -5.96 6.82
C ASN A 25 9.25 -4.88 5.74
N THR A 26 8.12 -4.78 5.05
CA THR A 26 8.00 -3.90 3.89
C THR A 26 6.67 -3.16 3.94
N LEU A 27 6.72 -1.88 3.70
CA LEU A 27 5.55 -1.02 3.61
C LEU A 27 5.49 -0.43 2.20
N VAL A 28 4.35 -0.59 1.54
CA VAL A 28 4.10 0.04 0.25
C VAL A 28 3.05 1.13 0.45
N ILE A 29 3.35 2.32 -0.06
CA ILE A 29 2.43 3.45 -0.03
C ILE A 29 2.24 3.91 -1.45
N CYS A 30 1.00 4.10 -1.88
CA CYS A 30 0.72 4.67 -3.19
C CYS A 30 -0.54 5.53 -3.13
N SER A 31 -0.75 6.30 -4.18
CA SER A 31 -1.87 7.23 -4.27
C SER A 31 -2.81 6.87 -5.40
N ALA A 32 -4.10 7.13 -5.18
CA ALA A 32 -5.15 7.00 -6.17
C ALA A 32 -5.82 8.35 -6.35
N SER A 33 -6.36 8.60 -7.53
CA SER A 33 -7.04 9.87 -7.83
C SER A 33 -8.39 9.99 -7.12
N ASN A 34 -9.01 8.85 -6.81
CA ASN A 34 -10.32 8.81 -6.14
C ASN A 34 -10.51 7.44 -5.49
N SER A 35 -11.60 7.31 -4.74
CA SER A 35 -11.90 6.06 -4.01
C SER A 35 -12.11 4.87 -4.92
N ARG A 36 -12.74 5.06 -6.07
CA ARG A 36 -12.96 3.96 -7.02
C ARG A 36 -11.64 3.41 -7.55
N GLN A 37 -10.69 4.30 -7.87
CA GLN A 37 -9.36 3.89 -8.29
C GLN A 37 -8.60 3.20 -7.17
N ALA A 38 -8.75 3.68 -5.93
CA ALA A 38 -8.14 3.02 -4.77
C ALA A 38 -8.64 1.59 -4.62
N GLN A 39 -9.94 1.36 -4.81
CA GLN A 39 -10.50 0.02 -4.79
C GLN A 39 -9.97 -0.85 -5.93
N ALA A 40 -9.85 -0.28 -7.13
CA ALA A 40 -9.30 -1.00 -8.28
C ALA A 40 -7.84 -1.42 -8.05
N ILE A 41 -7.05 -0.55 -7.44
CA ILE A 41 -5.66 -0.85 -7.09
C ILE A 41 -5.62 -1.99 -6.06
N SER A 42 -6.46 -1.92 -5.04
CA SER A 42 -6.55 -2.96 -4.01
C SER A 42 -6.91 -4.31 -4.65
N ASP A 43 -7.90 -4.33 -5.53
CA ASP A 43 -8.33 -5.54 -6.22
C ASP A 43 -7.21 -6.13 -7.08
N ALA A 44 -6.46 -5.28 -7.78
CA ALA A 44 -5.34 -5.72 -8.61
C ALA A 44 -4.21 -6.31 -7.77
N VAL A 45 -3.90 -5.69 -6.63
CA VAL A 45 -2.89 -6.20 -5.70
C VAL A 45 -3.31 -7.57 -5.18
N GLU A 46 -4.55 -7.72 -4.75
CA GLU A 46 -5.04 -9.00 -4.26
C GLU A 46 -4.97 -10.09 -5.33
N PHE A 47 -5.35 -9.75 -6.55
CA PHE A 47 -5.32 -10.70 -7.66
C PHE A 47 -3.89 -11.17 -7.94
N GLU A 48 -2.95 -10.24 -8.02
CA GLU A 48 -1.54 -10.58 -8.27
C GLU A 48 -0.97 -11.45 -7.15
N MET A 49 -1.22 -11.08 -5.90
CA MET A 49 -0.71 -11.82 -4.75
C MET A 49 -1.34 -13.21 -4.65
N LYS A 50 -2.63 -13.32 -4.96
CA LYS A 50 -3.33 -14.61 -4.98
C LYS A 50 -2.70 -15.56 -5.99
N ASN A 51 -2.30 -15.05 -7.15
CA ASN A 51 -1.65 -15.86 -8.17
C ASN A 51 -0.30 -16.40 -7.70
N GLU A 52 0.31 -15.77 -6.72
CA GLU A 52 1.55 -16.22 -6.09
C GLU A 52 1.30 -17.04 -4.82
N GLY A 53 0.04 -17.36 -4.53
CA GLY A 53 -0.33 -18.14 -3.36
C GLY A 53 -0.43 -17.35 -2.07
N GLU A 54 -0.43 -16.02 -2.16
CA GLU A 54 -0.49 -15.14 -1.00
C GLU A 54 -1.88 -14.57 -0.80
N TYR A 55 -2.39 -14.65 0.42
CA TYR A 55 -3.70 -14.13 0.79
C TYR A 55 -3.56 -13.13 1.93
N PRO A 56 -4.32 -12.03 1.92
CA PRO A 56 -4.18 -11.03 2.97
C PRO A 56 -4.68 -11.56 4.31
N LEU A 57 -4.02 -11.16 5.39
CA LEU A 57 -4.47 -11.41 6.74
C LEU A 57 -5.68 -10.53 7.06
N SER A 58 -5.69 -9.31 6.53
CA SER A 58 -6.81 -8.40 6.70
C SER A 58 -6.80 -7.36 5.59
N ILE A 59 -7.98 -6.80 5.30
CA ILE A 59 -8.15 -5.67 4.40
C ILE A 59 -9.05 -4.69 5.14
N GLU A 60 -8.56 -3.46 5.32
CA GLU A 60 -9.29 -2.43 6.04
C GLU A 60 -9.49 -1.20 5.16
N GLY A 61 -10.62 -0.53 5.37
CA GLY A 61 -10.92 0.72 4.69
C GLY A 61 -11.39 0.60 3.25
N TYR A 62 -11.62 -0.60 2.76
CA TYR A 62 -12.00 -0.82 1.36
C TYR A 62 -13.29 -0.10 0.96
N LYS A 63 -14.26 -0.08 1.83
CA LYS A 63 -15.59 0.48 1.53
C LYS A 63 -15.54 1.97 1.23
N ASN A 64 -14.89 2.74 2.10
CA ASN A 64 -14.72 4.19 1.89
C ASN A 64 -13.59 4.49 0.92
N ALA A 65 -12.58 3.65 0.94
CA ALA A 65 -11.43 3.68 0.03
C ALA A 65 -10.68 5.03 -0.02
N GLU A 66 -10.67 5.76 1.09
CA GLU A 66 -9.79 6.91 1.25
C GLU A 66 -8.40 6.45 1.67
N TRP A 67 -8.36 5.38 2.46
CA TRP A 67 -7.14 4.70 2.88
C TRP A 67 -7.47 3.22 2.98
N VAL A 68 -7.01 2.44 1.99
CA VAL A 68 -7.16 0.99 1.99
C VAL A 68 -5.85 0.37 2.46
N LEU A 69 -5.92 -0.44 3.49
CA LEU A 69 -4.78 -1.15 4.03
C LEU A 69 -4.94 -2.65 3.77
N VAL A 70 -3.99 -3.23 3.04
CA VAL A 70 -3.96 -4.66 2.75
C VAL A 70 -2.77 -5.26 3.47
N ASP A 71 -3.03 -6.07 4.48
CA ASP A 71 -2.01 -6.60 5.38
C ASP A 71 -1.70 -8.07 5.05
N TYR A 72 -0.45 -8.34 4.65
CA TYR A 72 0.06 -9.69 4.39
C TYR A 72 1.02 -10.18 5.48
N GLY A 73 1.16 -9.43 6.58
CA GLY A 73 2.07 -9.77 7.66
C GLY A 73 3.44 -9.13 7.47
N ASP A 74 4.26 -9.68 6.60
CA ASP A 74 5.59 -9.14 6.30
C ASP A 74 5.56 -8.06 5.21
N LEU A 75 4.42 -7.84 4.61
CA LEU A 75 4.19 -6.78 3.62
C LEU A 75 2.85 -6.12 3.94
N VAL A 76 2.83 -4.81 4.03
CA VAL A 76 1.60 -4.04 4.20
C VAL A 76 1.49 -3.04 3.06
N VAL A 77 0.38 -3.07 2.33
CA VAL A 77 0.13 -2.17 1.22
C VAL A 77 -0.87 -1.11 1.66
N ASN A 78 -0.51 0.15 1.52
CA ASN A 78 -1.35 1.29 1.85
C ASN A 78 -1.69 2.06 0.58
N ILE A 79 -2.97 2.17 0.28
CA ILE A 79 -3.46 2.87 -0.90
C ILE A 79 -4.30 4.03 -0.40
N PHE A 80 -3.84 5.25 -0.67
CA PHE A 80 -4.52 6.48 -0.25
C PHE A 80 -5.10 7.19 -1.46
N THR A 81 -6.23 7.88 -1.28
CA THR A 81 -6.54 8.95 -2.22
C THR A 81 -5.48 10.04 -2.03
N GLU A 82 -5.24 10.85 -3.05
CA GLU A 82 -4.23 11.91 -2.98
C GLU A 82 -4.46 12.82 -1.77
N LYS A 83 -5.71 13.16 -1.53
CA LYS A 83 -6.10 14.00 -0.39
C LYS A 83 -5.82 13.33 0.95
N ALA A 84 -6.15 12.05 1.08
CA ALA A 84 -5.93 11.30 2.32
C ALA A 84 -4.45 11.12 2.60
N ARG A 85 -3.63 10.87 1.57
CA ARG A 85 -2.19 10.73 1.74
C ARG A 85 -1.57 11.98 2.33
N GLU A 86 -1.98 13.15 1.81
CA GLU A 86 -1.54 14.42 2.33
C GLU A 86 -1.97 14.63 3.78
N TYR A 87 -3.21 14.29 4.09
CA TYR A 87 -3.78 14.45 5.43
C TYR A 87 -3.08 13.57 6.46
N TYR A 88 -2.91 12.28 6.16
CA TYR A 88 -2.33 11.34 7.12
C TYR A 88 -0.81 11.41 7.18
N ASP A 89 -0.16 11.78 6.09
CA ASP A 89 1.30 11.95 6.02
C ASP A 89 2.07 10.79 6.65
N LEU A 90 1.70 9.57 6.28
CA LEU A 90 2.29 8.35 6.84
C LEU A 90 3.80 8.28 6.59
N GLU A 91 4.28 8.89 5.52
CA GLU A 91 5.68 8.93 5.17
C GLU A 91 6.54 9.62 6.24
N ARG A 92 5.96 10.61 6.93
CA ARG A 92 6.66 11.30 8.02
C ARG A 92 6.94 10.37 9.19
N LEU A 93 6.01 9.45 9.48
CA LEU A 93 6.18 8.46 10.54
C LEU A 93 7.33 7.50 10.24
N TRP A 94 7.57 7.23 8.96
CA TRP A 94 8.53 6.24 8.51
C TRP A 94 9.74 6.86 7.81
N ARG A 95 10.06 8.13 8.12
CA ARG A 95 11.17 8.81 7.44
C ARG A 95 12.52 8.15 7.66
N ASP A 96 12.69 7.39 8.74
CA ASP A 96 13.93 6.67 9.02
C ASP A 96 14.04 5.37 8.25
N ALA A 97 12.96 4.94 7.60
CA ALA A 97 12.97 3.74 6.78
C ALA A 97 13.71 3.99 5.46
N LYS A 98 14.30 2.93 4.92
CA LYS A 98 15.05 3.02 3.67
C LYS A 98 14.14 2.79 2.49
N PRO A 99 14.11 3.69 1.49
CA PRO A 99 13.39 3.41 0.25
C PRO A 99 14.04 2.23 -0.47
N LEU A 100 13.21 1.34 -1.00
CA LEU A 100 13.69 0.25 -1.83
C LEU A 100 13.63 0.66 -3.29
N THR A 101 14.68 0.35 -4.03
CA THR A 101 14.71 0.59 -5.47
C THR A 101 13.78 -0.41 -6.16
N VAL A 102 12.88 0.10 -6.96
CA VAL A 102 11.90 -0.71 -7.66
C VAL A 102 12.24 -0.81 -9.13
#